data_c34b894b66b7e1c687baabac77f00dfa
#
_entry.id   c34b894b66b7e1c687baabac77f00dfa
#
_cell.length_a   1.000
_cell.length_b   1.000
_cell.length_c   1.000
_cell.angle_alpha   90.00
_cell.angle_beta   90.00
_cell.angle_gamma   90.00
#
_symmetry.space_group_name_H-M   'P 1'
#
loop_
_entity.id
_entity.type
_entity.pdbx_description
1 polymer ?
#
loop_
_entity_poly.entity_id
_entity_poly.type
_entity_poly.pdbx_seq_one_letter_code
_entity_poly.pdbx_strand_id
1 'polypeptide(L)'
;EGTMRHVKNNDFISGQYVWTGFDYIGEPTPYGWPARSSYFGIIDLAGFPKDVYYMYQSEWRPDKAVLHLFPHWNWTEGQDIDLWAYYNNADEVELFVNGKSQGVRSKGKDDFHVMWRVKYEPGTVKAVSRKEGKTVAEQEIRTAGEPAQIRLSPDRSTIQADGKDLSFITVEILDKDLSLIHISEPTRRV
;
A
#
# COMPACT_ATOMS: atom_id res chain seq x y z
N GLU A 1 2.10 6.87 12.71
CA GLU A 1 0.78 7.03 13.36
C GLU A 1 0.85 7.92 14.62
N GLY A 2 1.90 7.79 15.46
CA GLY A 2 1.98 8.56 16.73
C GLY A 2 1.85 10.08 16.55
N THR A 3 2.61 10.66 15.60
CA THR A 3 2.54 12.10 15.32
C THR A 3 1.15 12.52 14.81
N MET A 4 0.55 11.74 13.93
CA MET A 4 -0.80 12.00 13.41
C MET A 4 -1.84 11.98 14.55
N ARG A 5 -1.76 11.00 15.44
CA ARG A 5 -2.63 10.92 16.64
C ARG A 5 -2.46 12.13 17.53
N HIS A 6 -1.22 12.58 17.71
CA HIS A 6 -0.95 13.76 18.54
C HIS A 6 -1.59 15.02 17.94
N VAL A 7 -1.48 15.24 16.65
CA VAL A 7 -2.15 16.35 15.95
C VAL A 7 -3.67 16.23 16.05
N LYS A 8 -4.22 15.05 15.81
CA LYS A 8 -5.67 14.79 15.83
C LYS A 8 -6.31 15.04 17.19
N ASN A 9 -5.57 14.81 18.28
CA ASN A 9 -6.09 14.87 19.64
C ASN A 9 -5.76 16.17 20.38
N ASN A 10 -5.14 17.16 19.72
CA ASN A 10 -4.75 18.42 20.36
C ASN A 10 -5.08 19.61 19.45
N ASP A 11 -6.18 20.29 19.75
CA ASP A 11 -6.71 21.41 18.94
C ASP A 11 -5.76 22.62 18.83
N PHE A 12 -4.78 22.73 19.76
CA PHE A 12 -3.79 23.79 19.69
C PHE A 12 -2.67 23.54 18.67
N ILE A 13 -2.61 22.34 18.06
CA ILE A 13 -1.64 21.98 17.03
C ILE A 13 -2.27 22.26 15.68
N SER A 14 -1.74 23.24 14.95
CA SER A 14 -2.28 23.66 13.65
C SER A 14 -2.06 22.66 12.51
N GLY A 15 -1.19 21.66 12.69
CA GLY A 15 -0.94 20.62 11.67
C GLY A 15 0.43 19.97 11.82
N GLN A 16 0.79 19.17 10.82
CA GLN A 16 2.10 18.54 10.73
C GLN A 16 2.65 18.62 9.30
N TYR A 17 3.95 18.59 9.19
CA TYR A 17 4.65 18.40 7.92
C TYR A 17 5.17 16.98 7.87
N VAL A 18 5.00 16.34 6.71
CA VAL A 18 5.52 15.00 6.45
C VAL A 18 6.93 15.14 5.87
N TRP A 19 7.90 14.52 6.51
CA TRP A 19 9.21 14.36 5.94
C TRP A 19 9.38 12.91 5.46
N THR A 20 9.23 12.64 4.17
CA THR A 20 8.99 13.60 3.08
C THR A 20 7.92 13.04 2.14
N GLY A 21 7.45 13.84 1.16
CA GLY A 21 6.49 13.39 0.15
C GLY A 21 7.06 12.29 -0.73
N PHE A 22 8.29 12.47 -1.22
CA PHE A 22 8.99 11.50 -2.08
C PHE A 22 10.32 11.08 -1.47
N ASP A 23 10.74 9.86 -1.76
CA ASP A 23 12.14 9.47 -1.61
C ASP A 23 13.00 10.35 -2.51
N TYR A 24 14.26 10.56 -2.15
CA TYR A 24 15.17 11.39 -2.92
C TYR A 24 16.57 10.80 -2.95
N ILE A 25 17.32 11.11 -4.01
CA ILE A 25 18.71 10.70 -4.17
C ILE A 25 19.60 11.51 -3.25
N GLY A 26 20.54 10.86 -2.61
CA GLY A 26 21.36 11.42 -1.55
C GLY A 26 20.82 11.09 -0.17
N GLU A 27 21.48 11.54 0.88
CA GLU A 27 21.11 11.33 2.27
C GLU A 27 20.60 9.90 2.60
N PRO A 28 21.43 8.86 2.38
CA PRO A 28 20.98 7.48 2.53
C PRO A 28 20.77 7.05 3.99
N THR A 29 20.99 7.94 4.96
CA THR A 29 20.76 7.68 6.39
C THR A 29 19.37 7.08 6.64
N PRO A 30 19.22 6.02 7.47
CA PRO A 30 20.26 5.42 8.33
C PRO A 30 21.12 4.33 7.65
N TYR A 31 20.98 4.14 6.36
CA TYR A 31 21.64 3.05 5.63
C TYR A 31 23.06 3.41 5.23
N GLY A 32 23.97 2.44 5.36
CA GLY A 32 25.36 2.60 4.89
C GLY A 32 25.50 2.32 3.40
N TRP A 33 26.76 2.52 2.89
CA TRP A 33 27.09 2.12 1.52
C TRP A 33 26.67 0.67 1.23
N PRO A 34 26.09 0.39 0.06
CA PRO A 34 25.94 1.21 -1.13
C PRO A 34 24.57 1.90 -1.28
N ALA A 35 23.81 2.13 -0.19
CA ALA A 35 22.58 2.90 -0.27
C ALA A 35 22.87 4.31 -0.82
N ARG A 36 22.01 4.80 -1.71
CA ARG A 36 22.20 6.07 -2.42
C ARG A 36 21.01 7.00 -2.33
N SER A 37 19.90 6.53 -1.78
CA SER A 37 18.69 7.32 -1.64
C SER A 37 18.14 7.26 -0.22
N SER A 38 17.38 8.28 0.14
CA SER A 38 16.54 8.25 1.33
C SER A 38 15.37 7.28 1.12
N TYR A 39 14.74 6.88 2.24
CA TYR A 39 13.52 6.06 2.26
C TYR A 39 12.44 6.70 3.14
N PHE A 40 12.54 8.00 3.35
CA PHE A 40 11.63 8.78 4.20
C PHE A 40 10.32 9.15 3.50
N GLY A 41 10.29 9.05 2.16
CA GLY A 41 9.13 9.39 1.35
C GLY A 41 7.93 8.50 1.64
N ILE A 42 6.75 9.06 1.54
CA ILE A 42 5.49 8.30 1.48
C ILE A 42 5.21 7.76 0.06
N ILE A 43 5.95 8.28 -0.92
CA ILE A 43 6.01 7.84 -2.31
C ILE A 43 7.47 7.52 -2.61
N ASP A 44 7.73 6.45 -3.35
CA ASP A 44 9.09 6.04 -3.71
C ASP A 44 9.69 6.86 -4.86
N LEU A 45 10.96 6.57 -5.23
CA LEU A 45 11.65 7.25 -6.33
C LEU A 45 10.99 7.06 -7.71
N ALA A 46 10.24 5.99 -7.89
CA ALA A 46 9.54 5.69 -9.15
C ALA A 46 8.12 6.29 -9.19
N GLY A 47 7.69 6.93 -8.10
CA GLY A 47 6.36 7.52 -7.98
C GLY A 47 5.30 6.58 -7.44
N PHE A 48 5.68 5.39 -6.94
CA PHE A 48 4.73 4.45 -6.35
C PHE A 48 4.44 4.81 -4.89
N PRO A 49 3.15 4.88 -4.49
CA PRO A 49 2.78 5.10 -3.10
C PRO A 49 3.16 3.91 -2.24
N LYS A 50 3.75 4.20 -1.06
CA LYS A 50 4.02 3.20 -0.02
C LYS A 50 2.77 3.01 0.85
N ASP A 51 2.75 1.96 1.70
CA ASP A 51 1.59 1.68 2.56
C ASP A 51 1.19 2.90 3.41
N VAL A 52 2.15 3.64 3.95
CA VAL A 52 1.91 4.83 4.75
C VAL A 52 1.19 5.96 3.99
N TYR A 53 1.33 6.03 2.66
CA TYR A 53 0.58 6.97 1.83
C TYR A 53 -0.94 6.78 2.00
N TYR A 54 -1.37 5.53 2.04
CA TYR A 54 -2.80 5.20 2.18
C TYR A 54 -3.33 5.48 3.58
N MET A 55 -2.47 5.45 4.62
CA MET A 55 -2.83 5.94 5.94
C MET A 55 -3.18 7.44 5.87
N TYR A 56 -2.31 8.26 5.29
CA TYR A 56 -2.59 9.69 5.12
C TYR A 56 -3.79 9.93 4.22
N GLN A 57 -3.93 9.17 3.13
CA GLN A 57 -5.08 9.29 2.23
C GLN A 57 -6.40 8.97 2.97
N SER A 58 -6.44 7.96 3.82
CA SER A 58 -7.64 7.60 4.57
C SER A 58 -8.05 8.64 5.60
N GLU A 59 -7.11 9.43 6.12
CA GLU A 59 -7.39 10.47 7.11
C GLU A 59 -7.65 11.85 6.46
N TRP A 60 -6.98 12.16 5.35
CA TRP A 60 -7.04 13.50 4.75
C TRP A 60 -7.95 13.62 3.53
N ARG A 61 -8.46 12.51 3.00
CA ARG A 61 -9.34 12.49 1.82
C ARG A 61 -10.71 11.89 2.15
N PRO A 62 -11.55 12.61 2.92
CA PRO A 62 -12.89 12.13 3.27
C PRO A 62 -13.82 12.03 2.03
N ASP A 63 -13.46 12.70 0.95
CA ASP A 63 -14.16 12.68 -0.34
C ASP A 63 -13.93 11.40 -1.16
N LYS A 64 -12.93 10.59 -0.77
CA LYS A 64 -12.53 9.38 -1.46
C LYS A 64 -12.61 8.16 -0.53
N ALA A 65 -13.33 7.13 -0.97
CA ALA A 65 -13.28 5.84 -0.27
C ALA A 65 -11.88 5.23 -0.42
N VAL A 66 -11.29 4.87 0.69
CA VAL A 66 -9.98 4.23 0.80
C VAL A 66 -10.15 2.89 1.50
N LEU A 67 -9.58 1.85 0.94
CA LEU A 67 -9.31 0.58 1.58
C LEU A 67 -7.97 0.09 1.05
N HIS A 68 -6.98 -0.05 1.93
CA HIS A 68 -5.64 -0.52 1.57
C HIS A 68 -5.22 -1.65 2.50
N LEU A 69 -5.18 -2.84 1.93
CA LEU A 69 -4.78 -4.08 2.59
C LEU A 69 -3.31 -4.35 2.30
N PHE A 70 -2.53 -4.67 3.34
CA PHE A 70 -1.10 -4.98 3.24
C PHE A 70 -0.66 -5.89 4.41
N PRO A 71 0.52 -6.50 4.36
CA PRO A 71 1.49 -6.56 3.27
C PRO A 71 1.05 -7.46 2.12
N HIS A 72 1.95 -7.73 1.16
CA HIS A 72 1.76 -8.71 0.09
C HIS A 72 1.42 -10.11 0.63
N TRP A 73 0.93 -11.01 -0.26
CA TRP A 73 0.54 -12.37 0.13
C TRP A 73 1.43 -13.44 -0.53
N ASN A 74 2.76 -13.31 -0.32
CA ASN A 74 3.78 -14.29 -0.75
C ASN A 74 4.77 -14.52 0.42
N TRP A 75 4.51 -15.56 1.20
CA TRP A 75 5.25 -15.88 2.42
C TRP A 75 5.58 -17.38 2.48
N THR A 76 6.18 -17.85 3.55
CA THR A 76 6.37 -19.28 3.82
C THR A 76 5.09 -19.85 4.42
N GLU A 77 4.64 -21.00 3.91
CA GLU A 77 3.42 -21.65 4.39
C GLU A 77 3.49 -21.90 5.91
N GLY A 78 2.38 -21.59 6.59
CA GLY A 78 2.24 -21.69 8.04
C GLY A 78 2.85 -20.53 8.85
N GLN A 79 3.53 -19.59 8.21
CA GLN A 79 4.06 -18.39 8.89
C GLN A 79 2.91 -17.50 9.40
N ASP A 80 3.04 -16.95 10.61
CA ASP A 80 2.12 -15.96 11.13
C ASP A 80 2.37 -14.60 10.49
N ILE A 81 1.34 -14.04 9.87
CA ILE A 81 1.38 -12.76 9.16
C ILE A 81 0.39 -11.79 9.79
N ASP A 82 0.85 -10.59 10.09
CA ASP A 82 0.00 -9.48 10.48
C ASP A 82 -0.48 -8.76 9.23
N LEU A 83 -1.76 -8.90 8.89
CA LEU A 83 -2.44 -8.19 7.82
C LEU A 83 -3.10 -6.95 8.38
N TRP A 84 -2.83 -5.83 7.75
CA TRP A 84 -3.31 -4.51 8.16
C TRP A 84 -4.20 -3.92 7.08
N ALA A 85 -5.17 -3.13 7.48
CA ALA A 85 -5.99 -2.35 6.55
C ALA A 85 -6.13 -0.91 7.02
N TYR A 86 -5.73 0.04 6.14
CA TYR A 86 -6.12 1.44 6.24
C TYR A 86 -7.44 1.63 5.52
N TYR A 87 -8.39 2.32 6.13
CA TYR A 87 -9.69 2.57 5.49
C TYR A 87 -10.36 3.82 6.03
N ASN A 88 -11.30 4.35 5.25
CA ASN A 88 -12.21 5.41 5.66
C ASN A 88 -13.61 5.19 5.10
N ASN A 89 -14.53 6.10 5.42
CA ASN A 89 -15.90 6.11 4.92
C ASN A 89 -16.68 4.79 5.15
N ALA A 90 -16.23 3.98 6.09
CA ALA A 90 -16.82 2.70 6.47
C ALA A 90 -16.75 2.51 7.98
N ASP A 91 -17.67 1.70 8.52
CA ASP A 91 -17.79 1.43 9.95
C ASP A 91 -16.86 0.27 10.35
N GLU A 92 -16.64 -0.66 9.41
CA GLU A 92 -15.95 -1.92 9.66
C GLU A 92 -15.26 -2.46 8.42
N VAL A 93 -14.31 -3.35 8.64
CA VAL A 93 -13.66 -4.17 7.60
C VAL A 93 -13.72 -5.62 8.01
N GLU A 94 -14.08 -6.49 7.08
CA GLU A 94 -13.99 -7.95 7.20
C GLU A 94 -12.86 -8.48 6.34
N LEU A 95 -12.05 -9.35 6.91
CA LEU A 95 -10.95 -10.03 6.21
C LEU A 95 -11.34 -11.46 5.86
N PHE A 96 -10.98 -11.89 4.66
CA PHE A 96 -11.14 -13.27 4.20
C PHE A 96 -9.80 -13.82 3.73
N VAL A 97 -9.48 -15.04 4.14
CA VAL A 97 -8.36 -15.83 3.62
C VAL A 97 -8.97 -17.04 2.91
N ASN A 98 -8.69 -17.20 1.62
CA ASN A 98 -9.26 -18.27 0.78
C ASN A 98 -10.78 -18.41 0.92
N GLY A 99 -11.49 -17.26 0.97
CA GLY A 99 -12.93 -17.20 1.12
C GLY A 99 -13.46 -17.41 2.55
N LYS A 100 -12.60 -17.77 3.51
CA LYS A 100 -12.98 -17.96 4.91
C LYS A 100 -12.79 -16.67 5.69
N SER A 101 -13.85 -16.20 6.34
CA SER A 101 -13.80 -15.00 7.19
C SER A 101 -12.83 -15.17 8.36
N GLN A 102 -12.01 -14.17 8.58
CA GLN A 102 -11.10 -14.03 9.72
C GLN A 102 -11.67 -13.06 10.78
N GLY A 103 -12.92 -12.68 10.59
CA GLY A 103 -13.66 -11.77 11.47
C GLY A 103 -13.67 -10.33 11.00
N VAL A 104 -14.58 -9.59 11.60
CA VAL A 104 -14.82 -8.17 11.35
C VAL A 104 -14.05 -7.35 12.39
N ARG A 105 -13.49 -6.23 11.96
CA ARG A 105 -12.82 -5.27 12.86
C ARG A 105 -13.19 -3.83 12.50
N SER A 106 -13.25 -3.00 13.55
CA SER A 106 -13.53 -1.56 13.43
C SER A 106 -12.42 -0.77 14.11
N LYS A 107 -12.11 0.41 13.57
CA LYS A 107 -11.17 1.34 14.19
C LYS A 107 -11.78 1.95 15.46
N GLY A 108 -11.02 2.00 16.53
CA GLY A 108 -11.32 2.87 17.67
C GLY A 108 -11.09 4.34 17.32
N LYS A 109 -11.41 5.23 18.26
CA LYS A 109 -11.31 6.70 18.06
C LYS A 109 -9.92 7.15 17.62
N ASP A 110 -8.89 6.51 18.16
CA ASP A 110 -7.47 6.89 17.96
C ASP A 110 -6.71 5.93 17.05
N ASP A 111 -7.42 4.99 16.41
CA ASP A 111 -6.82 4.02 15.51
C ASP A 111 -6.81 4.55 14.07
N PHE A 112 -5.75 4.20 13.35
CA PHE A 112 -5.59 4.52 11.92
C PHE A 112 -5.77 3.29 11.05
N HIS A 113 -5.70 2.10 11.65
CA HIS A 113 -5.80 0.82 10.96
C HIS A 113 -6.56 -0.21 11.79
N VAL A 114 -6.90 -1.30 11.14
CA VAL A 114 -7.28 -2.58 11.78
C VAL A 114 -6.28 -3.64 11.37
N MET A 115 -6.13 -4.71 12.19
CA MET A 115 -5.12 -5.72 11.99
C MET A 115 -5.64 -7.10 12.35
N TRP A 116 -5.25 -8.11 11.57
CA TRP A 116 -5.48 -9.54 11.84
C TRP A 116 -4.15 -10.27 11.83
N ARG A 117 -3.93 -11.17 12.77
CA ARG A 117 -2.84 -12.14 12.72
C ARG A 117 -3.39 -13.45 12.20
N VAL A 118 -2.90 -13.89 11.07
CA VAL A 118 -3.35 -15.10 10.37
C VAL A 118 -2.16 -15.94 9.93
N LYS A 119 -2.37 -17.24 9.79
CA LYS A 119 -1.36 -18.10 9.17
C LYS A 119 -1.41 -17.94 7.66
N TYR A 120 -0.23 -17.84 7.07
CA TYR A 120 -0.14 -17.83 5.62
C TYR A 120 -0.51 -19.18 5.04
N GLU A 121 -1.44 -19.14 4.10
CA GLU A 121 -1.82 -20.22 3.19
C GLU A 121 -1.83 -19.64 1.77
N PRO A 122 -1.21 -20.33 0.77
CA PRO A 122 -1.27 -19.86 -0.61
C PRO A 122 -2.71 -19.66 -1.08
N GLY A 123 -2.94 -18.62 -1.88
CA GLY A 123 -4.26 -18.30 -2.41
C GLY A 123 -4.60 -16.82 -2.34
N THR A 124 -5.77 -16.47 -1.84
CA THR A 124 -6.29 -15.10 -1.85
C THR A 124 -6.53 -14.55 -0.45
N VAL A 125 -6.23 -13.28 -0.29
CA VAL A 125 -6.67 -12.47 0.87
C VAL A 125 -7.52 -11.32 0.35
N LYS A 126 -8.72 -11.19 0.90
CA LYS A 126 -9.68 -10.15 0.51
C LYS A 126 -10.14 -9.37 1.73
N ALA A 127 -10.10 -8.05 1.65
CA ALA A 127 -10.72 -7.15 2.62
C ALA A 127 -11.97 -6.53 2.01
N VAL A 128 -13.02 -6.41 2.81
CA VAL A 128 -14.30 -5.76 2.43
C VAL A 128 -14.66 -4.75 3.50
N SER A 129 -14.68 -3.47 3.15
CA SER A 129 -15.16 -2.42 4.04
C SER A 129 -16.66 -2.19 3.86
N ARG A 130 -17.37 -1.96 4.97
CA ARG A 130 -18.83 -1.76 4.95
C ARG A 130 -19.22 -0.55 5.78
N LYS A 131 -20.27 0.12 5.34
CA LYS A 131 -20.99 1.14 6.08
C LYS A 131 -22.47 0.78 6.15
N GLU A 132 -23.02 0.71 7.36
CA GLU A 132 -24.42 0.30 7.57
C GLU A 132 -24.76 -1.01 6.82
N GLY A 133 -23.82 -1.98 6.85
CA GLY A 133 -23.93 -3.27 6.18
C GLY A 133 -23.75 -3.27 4.65
N LYS A 134 -23.60 -2.09 4.02
CA LYS A 134 -23.36 -1.98 2.57
C LYS A 134 -21.87 -1.91 2.27
N THR A 135 -21.43 -2.65 1.25
CA THR A 135 -20.04 -2.61 0.79
C THR A 135 -19.67 -1.22 0.27
N VAL A 136 -18.58 -0.67 0.78
CA VAL A 136 -17.98 0.61 0.37
C VAL A 136 -16.81 0.38 -0.58
N ALA A 137 -15.92 -0.54 -0.22
CA ALA A 137 -14.76 -0.90 -1.05
C ALA A 137 -14.34 -2.35 -0.79
N GLU A 138 -13.66 -2.93 -1.77
CA GLU A 138 -13.06 -4.25 -1.70
C GLU A 138 -11.62 -4.19 -2.24
N GLN A 139 -10.73 -4.95 -1.64
CA GLN A 139 -9.39 -5.15 -2.16
C GLN A 139 -9.00 -6.61 -1.98
N GLU A 140 -8.41 -7.18 -3.02
CA GLU A 140 -7.89 -8.54 -3.01
C GLU A 140 -6.41 -8.54 -3.39
N ILE A 141 -5.62 -9.33 -2.69
CA ILE A 141 -4.24 -9.65 -3.01
C ILE A 141 -4.13 -11.18 -3.12
N ARG A 142 -3.21 -11.64 -3.97
CA ARG A 142 -3.06 -13.07 -4.28
C ARG A 142 -1.62 -13.50 -4.12
N THR A 143 -1.44 -14.76 -3.75
CA THR A 143 -0.15 -15.43 -3.90
C THR A 143 0.16 -15.51 -5.39
N ALA A 144 1.31 -14.98 -5.78
CA ALA A 144 1.80 -15.08 -7.14
C ALA A 144 2.56 -16.39 -7.35
N GLY A 145 2.40 -16.95 -8.55
CA GLY A 145 3.16 -18.12 -9.00
C GLY A 145 4.50 -17.74 -9.64
N GLU A 146 5.03 -18.64 -10.47
CA GLU A 146 6.28 -18.41 -11.21
C GLU A 146 6.11 -17.28 -12.24
N PRO A 147 7.17 -16.47 -12.49
CA PRO A 147 7.15 -15.44 -13.51
C PRO A 147 6.81 -15.99 -14.90
N ALA A 148 5.80 -15.42 -15.55
CA ALA A 148 5.34 -15.84 -16.85
C ALA A 148 5.37 -14.74 -17.91
N GLN A 149 5.19 -13.48 -17.52
CA GLN A 149 5.15 -12.38 -18.46
C GLN A 149 5.56 -11.04 -17.85
N ILE A 150 5.93 -10.10 -18.73
CA ILE A 150 6.17 -8.69 -18.41
C ILE A 150 5.03 -7.87 -19.00
N ARG A 151 4.40 -7.03 -18.19
CA ARG A 151 3.45 -6.02 -18.63
C ARG A 151 4.09 -4.65 -18.60
N LEU A 152 3.91 -3.88 -19.67
CA LEU A 152 4.36 -2.50 -19.79
C LEU A 152 3.14 -1.60 -19.88
N SER A 153 3.04 -0.63 -18.98
CA SER A 153 1.91 0.31 -18.94
C SER A 153 2.45 1.74 -18.97
N PRO A 154 2.36 2.45 -20.13
CA PRO A 154 2.74 3.85 -20.19
C PRO A 154 1.68 4.73 -19.51
N ASP A 155 2.11 5.83 -18.91
CA ASP A 155 1.23 6.85 -18.31
C ASP A 155 0.41 7.59 -19.39
N ARG A 156 0.97 7.65 -20.63
CA ARG A 156 0.33 8.22 -21.81
C ARG A 156 0.75 7.47 -23.06
N SER A 157 -0.16 7.33 -24.02
CA SER A 157 0.06 6.58 -25.25
C SER A 157 0.69 7.41 -26.38
N THR A 158 0.71 8.75 -26.23
CA THR A 158 1.21 9.68 -27.26
C THR A 158 2.09 10.72 -26.59
N ILE A 159 3.26 10.98 -27.19
CA ILE A 159 4.18 12.04 -26.82
C ILE A 159 4.49 12.90 -28.06
N GLN A 160 4.93 14.14 -27.81
CA GLN A 160 5.41 15.03 -28.87
C GLN A 160 6.89 14.75 -29.16
N ALA A 161 7.27 14.70 -30.42
CA ALA A 161 8.66 14.46 -30.84
C ALA A 161 9.50 15.76 -30.77
N ASP A 162 9.51 16.43 -29.62
CA ASP A 162 10.19 17.71 -29.41
C ASP A 162 11.51 17.58 -28.62
N GLY A 163 11.87 16.35 -28.24
CA GLY A 163 13.07 16.05 -27.42
C GLY A 163 12.94 16.42 -25.95
N LYS A 164 11.74 16.79 -25.47
CA LYS A 164 11.46 17.21 -24.10
C LYS A 164 10.30 16.43 -23.47
N ASP A 165 9.33 16.04 -24.29
CA ASP A 165 8.15 15.32 -23.82
C ASP A 165 8.52 13.87 -23.49
N LEU A 166 8.04 13.36 -22.35
CA LEU A 166 8.38 12.06 -21.80
C LEU A 166 7.12 11.25 -21.50
N SER A 167 7.21 9.94 -21.61
CA SER A 167 6.26 8.98 -21.05
C SER A 167 6.95 8.11 -20.03
N PHE A 168 6.32 7.90 -18.89
CA PHE A 168 6.78 6.99 -17.84
C PHE A 168 6.13 5.64 -18.04
N ILE A 169 6.94 4.59 -18.06
CA ILE A 169 6.47 3.23 -18.31
C ILE A 169 6.59 2.41 -17.04
N THR A 170 5.45 1.97 -16.49
CA THR A 170 5.42 1.00 -15.42
C THR A 170 5.73 -0.39 -15.98
N VAL A 171 6.68 -1.08 -15.34
CA VAL A 171 7.08 -2.46 -15.70
C VAL A 171 6.61 -3.38 -14.59
N GLU A 172 5.80 -4.37 -14.93
CA GLU A 172 5.27 -5.35 -13.98
C GLU A 172 5.67 -6.76 -14.41
N ILE A 173 6.09 -7.58 -13.45
CA ILE A 173 6.33 -9.01 -13.66
C ILE A 173 5.12 -9.75 -13.09
N LEU A 174 4.48 -10.55 -13.92
CA LEU A 174 3.24 -11.26 -13.63
C LEU A 174 3.43 -12.75 -13.80
N ASP A 175 2.66 -13.53 -13.06
CA ASP A 175 2.51 -14.96 -13.28
C ASP A 175 1.53 -15.27 -14.45
N LYS A 176 1.28 -16.55 -14.70
CA LYS A 176 0.34 -17.00 -15.74
C LYS A 176 -1.10 -16.54 -15.52
N ASP A 177 -1.49 -16.27 -14.28
CA ASP A 177 -2.83 -15.85 -13.88
C ASP A 177 -2.94 -14.32 -13.72
N LEU A 178 -1.92 -13.59 -14.19
CA LEU A 178 -1.77 -12.14 -14.11
C LEU A 178 -1.64 -11.60 -12.68
N SER A 179 -1.30 -12.46 -11.73
CA SER A 179 -0.99 -12.01 -10.38
C SER A 179 0.35 -11.28 -10.38
N LEU A 180 0.41 -10.16 -9.67
CA LEU A 180 1.61 -9.33 -9.60
C LEU A 180 2.67 -10.01 -8.74
N ILE A 181 3.82 -10.33 -9.32
CA ILE A 181 4.98 -10.84 -8.60
C ILE A 181 5.85 -9.68 -8.13
N HIS A 182 6.07 -8.71 -9.02
CA HIS A 182 6.95 -7.57 -8.77
C HIS A 182 6.57 -6.38 -9.65
N ILE A 183 6.53 -5.21 -9.01
CA ILE A 183 6.64 -3.93 -9.70
C ILE A 183 8.09 -3.48 -9.50
N SER A 184 8.72 -2.91 -10.52
CA SER A 184 10.11 -2.46 -10.38
C SER A 184 10.19 -1.39 -9.29
N GLU A 185 10.55 -1.82 -8.10
CA GLU A 185 11.02 -0.92 -7.06
C GLU A 185 12.50 -0.62 -7.34
N PRO A 186 12.90 0.63 -7.29
CA PRO A 186 14.29 1.01 -7.62
C PRO A 186 15.33 0.50 -6.65
N THR A 187 15.04 -0.32 -5.69
CA THR A 187 16.07 -0.95 -4.86
C THR A 187 15.54 -2.07 -3.99
N ARG A 188 15.59 -3.29 -4.46
CA ARG A 188 15.94 -4.39 -3.58
C ARG A 188 17.26 -4.98 -4.00
N ARG A 189 18.21 -4.94 -3.09
CA ARG A 189 19.39 -5.76 -3.19
C ARG A 189 19.05 -7.22 -3.15
N VAL A 190 19.67 -7.91 -4.01
CA VAL A 190 20.14 -9.26 -3.76
C VAL A 190 21.35 -9.19 -2.83
#